data_8db5aa599a1b3f81e3675f05ba746897
#
_entry.id   8db5aa599a1b3f81e3675f05ba746897
#
_cell.length_a   1.000
_cell.length_b   1.000
_cell.length_c   1.000
_cell.angle_alpha   90.00
_cell.angle_beta   90.00
_cell.angle_gamma   90.00
#
_symmetry.space_group_name_H-M   'P 1'
#
loop_
_entity.id
_entity.type
_entity.pdbx_description
1 polymer ?
#
loop_
_entity_poly.entity_id
_entity_poly.type
_entity_poly.pdbx_seq_one_letter_code
_entity_poly.pdbx_strand_id
1 'polypeptide(L)'
;MPAERYWEIDLARGIAVVTMIVFHSAFDLNFFGVLPLNVSGGFLRMLAYLTASAFIFIVRVSFTISYARAERRLARRDLALKYIRRGLGIFSLGLVITAVTWLFLPSVYIVFGILHFIGIAILLAPLFVRFGTTNLILGTACIIAGYVTNAVSGPWPLLWLGIHPASFMSLD
;
A
#
# COMPACT_ATOMS: atom_id res chain seq x y z
N MET A 1 25.14 21.39 -3.53
CA MET A 1 25.46 20.07 -4.09
C MET A 1 24.18 19.50 -4.66
N PRO A 2 24.14 19.01 -5.91
CA PRO A 2 22.99 18.31 -6.44
C PRO A 2 22.70 17.10 -5.55
N ALA A 3 21.40 16.82 -5.31
CA ALA A 3 20.99 15.68 -4.52
C ALA A 3 21.43 14.40 -5.25
N GLU A 4 22.25 13.58 -4.60
CA GLU A 4 22.63 12.27 -5.16
C GLU A 4 21.35 11.50 -5.52
N ARG A 5 21.24 11.15 -6.76
CA ARG A 5 20.12 10.39 -7.30
C ARG A 5 20.51 8.92 -7.29
N TYR A 6 19.73 8.09 -6.59
CA TYR A 6 19.97 6.64 -6.53
C TYR A 6 19.22 5.99 -7.69
N TRP A 7 19.92 5.76 -8.79
CA TRP A 7 19.34 5.18 -9.99
C TRP A 7 18.80 3.77 -9.78
N GLU A 8 19.37 3.02 -8.82
CA GLU A 8 18.93 1.67 -8.43
C GLU A 8 17.50 1.69 -7.87
N ILE A 9 17.18 2.73 -7.08
CA ILE A 9 15.82 2.91 -6.53
C ILE A 9 14.84 3.29 -7.64
N ASP A 10 15.26 4.14 -8.56
CA ASP A 10 14.42 4.54 -9.68
C ASP A 10 14.18 3.35 -10.64
N LEU A 11 15.19 2.52 -10.88
CA LEU A 11 15.06 1.28 -11.64
C LEU A 11 14.10 0.30 -10.95
N ALA A 12 14.28 0.07 -9.64
CA ALA A 12 13.41 -0.81 -8.87
C ALA A 12 11.94 -0.35 -8.91
N ARG A 13 11.68 0.96 -8.83
CA ARG A 13 10.34 1.53 -9.02
C ARG A 13 9.78 1.26 -10.41
N GLY A 14 10.61 1.46 -11.44
CA GLY A 14 10.20 1.18 -12.83
C GLY A 14 9.79 -0.27 -13.02
N ILE A 15 10.59 -1.21 -12.52
CA ILE A 15 10.27 -2.64 -12.56
C ILE A 15 8.98 -2.92 -11.80
N ALA A 16 8.81 -2.39 -10.59
CA ALA A 16 7.61 -2.59 -9.79
C ALA A 16 6.35 -2.02 -10.49
N VAL A 17 6.45 -0.89 -11.18
CA VAL A 17 5.33 -0.32 -11.96
C VAL A 17 4.99 -1.22 -13.14
N VAL A 18 5.98 -1.69 -13.89
CA VAL A 18 5.76 -2.58 -15.03
C VAL A 18 5.10 -3.90 -14.59
N THR A 19 5.60 -4.52 -13.53
CA THR A 19 5.01 -5.77 -13.00
C THR A 19 3.59 -5.55 -12.49
N MET A 20 3.29 -4.39 -11.88
CA MET A 20 1.94 -4.00 -11.48
C MET A 20 1.00 -3.88 -12.69
N ILE A 21 1.44 -3.21 -13.76
CA ILE A 21 0.64 -3.07 -15.00
C ILE A 21 0.35 -4.44 -15.58
N VAL A 22 1.34 -5.32 -15.67
CA VAL A 22 1.17 -6.69 -16.19
C VAL A 22 0.15 -7.46 -15.36
N PHE A 23 0.26 -7.42 -14.03
CA PHE A 23 -0.70 -8.11 -13.16
C PHE A 23 -2.12 -7.56 -13.30
N HIS A 24 -2.31 -6.23 -13.26
CA HIS A 24 -3.63 -5.62 -13.37
C HIS A 24 -4.25 -5.88 -14.75
N SER A 25 -3.47 -5.81 -15.83
CA SER A 25 -3.97 -6.17 -17.16
C SER A 25 -4.43 -7.63 -17.23
N ALA A 26 -3.68 -8.55 -16.63
CA ALA A 26 -4.08 -9.95 -16.56
C ALA A 26 -5.34 -10.16 -15.71
N PHE A 27 -5.44 -9.42 -14.59
CA PHE A 27 -6.62 -9.41 -13.73
C PHE A 27 -7.87 -8.90 -14.49
N ASP A 28 -7.75 -7.76 -15.16
CA ASP A 28 -8.83 -7.16 -15.92
C ASP A 28 -9.31 -8.08 -17.05
N LEU A 29 -8.39 -8.68 -17.82
CA LEU A 29 -8.72 -9.62 -18.89
C LEU A 29 -9.48 -10.84 -18.35
N ASN A 30 -9.11 -11.34 -17.18
CA ASN A 30 -9.85 -12.42 -16.53
C ASN A 30 -11.20 -11.95 -15.97
N PHE A 31 -11.24 -10.79 -15.33
CA PHE A 31 -12.45 -10.22 -14.72
C PHE A 31 -13.54 -9.96 -15.75
N PHE A 32 -13.18 -9.42 -16.92
CA PHE A 32 -14.10 -9.19 -18.02
C PHE A 32 -14.39 -10.44 -18.91
N GLY A 33 -13.81 -11.59 -18.53
CA GLY A 33 -14.05 -12.86 -19.24
C GLY A 33 -13.39 -12.94 -20.62
N VAL A 34 -12.43 -12.05 -20.93
CA VAL A 34 -11.71 -12.05 -22.22
C VAL A 34 -10.74 -13.21 -22.31
N LEU A 35 -10.01 -13.48 -21.22
CA LEU A 35 -9.06 -14.60 -21.11
C LEU A 35 -9.24 -15.30 -19.75
N PRO A 36 -9.46 -16.62 -19.73
CA PRO A 36 -9.60 -17.39 -18.48
C PRO A 36 -8.22 -17.60 -17.83
N LEU A 37 -7.77 -16.60 -17.07
CA LEU A 37 -6.48 -16.62 -16.37
C LEU A 37 -6.68 -16.99 -14.90
N ASN A 38 -5.79 -17.83 -14.35
CA ASN A 38 -5.81 -18.13 -12.92
C ASN A 38 -5.09 -17.01 -12.13
N VAL A 39 -5.81 -15.90 -11.89
CA VAL A 39 -5.30 -14.74 -11.15
C VAL A 39 -5.24 -14.98 -9.64
N SER A 40 -6.06 -15.91 -9.11
CA SER A 40 -6.13 -16.25 -7.69
C SER A 40 -5.12 -17.32 -7.27
N GLY A 41 -4.32 -17.85 -8.20
CA GLY A 41 -3.35 -18.90 -7.94
C GLY A 41 -2.13 -18.84 -8.87
N GLY A 42 -1.16 -19.74 -8.63
CA GLY A 42 0.01 -19.91 -9.47
C GLY A 42 0.90 -18.66 -9.60
N PHE A 43 1.46 -18.50 -10.80
CA PHE A 43 2.44 -17.45 -11.09
C PHE A 43 1.89 -16.02 -10.91
N LEU A 44 0.66 -15.74 -11.34
CA LEU A 44 0.07 -14.41 -11.26
C LEU A 44 -0.15 -13.96 -9.81
N ARG A 45 -0.59 -14.88 -8.94
CA ARG A 45 -0.72 -14.58 -7.50
C ARG A 45 0.64 -14.30 -6.86
N MET A 46 1.66 -15.09 -7.20
CA MET A 46 3.02 -14.84 -6.73
C MET A 46 3.53 -13.47 -7.21
N LEU A 47 3.28 -13.13 -8.48
CA LEU A 47 3.64 -11.83 -9.05
C LEU A 47 2.97 -10.67 -8.30
N ALA A 48 1.68 -10.80 -7.94
CA ALA A 48 0.97 -9.81 -7.16
C ALA A 48 1.64 -9.56 -5.79
N TYR A 49 1.93 -10.64 -5.04
CA TYR A 49 2.59 -10.51 -3.74
C TYR A 49 3.99 -9.92 -3.83
N LEU A 50 4.79 -10.35 -4.81
CA LEU A 50 6.13 -9.80 -5.01
C LEU A 50 6.08 -8.33 -5.38
N THR A 51 5.16 -7.94 -6.26
CA THR A 51 4.99 -6.55 -6.68
C THR A 51 4.54 -5.67 -5.50
N ALA A 52 3.53 -6.09 -4.74
CA ALA A 52 3.07 -5.36 -3.57
C ALA A 52 4.17 -5.20 -2.51
N SER A 53 4.90 -6.28 -2.22
CA SER A 53 6.02 -6.27 -1.28
C SER A 53 7.15 -5.35 -1.74
N ALA A 54 7.49 -5.38 -3.04
CA ALA A 54 8.49 -4.50 -3.64
C ALA A 54 8.07 -3.02 -3.51
N PHE A 55 6.80 -2.68 -3.79
CA PHE A 55 6.28 -1.32 -3.60
C PHE A 55 6.43 -0.85 -2.16
N ILE A 56 5.99 -1.65 -1.19
CA ILE A 56 6.08 -1.31 0.23
C ILE A 56 7.54 -1.10 0.64
N PHE A 57 8.44 -1.98 0.21
CA PHE A 57 9.87 -1.88 0.50
C PHE A 57 10.48 -0.61 -0.11
N ILE A 58 10.22 -0.33 -1.40
CA ILE A 58 10.73 0.85 -2.10
C ILE A 58 10.20 2.15 -1.47
N VAL A 59 8.92 2.18 -1.08
CA VAL A 59 8.33 3.32 -0.37
C VAL A 59 9.06 3.58 0.93
N ARG A 60 9.34 2.52 1.73
CA ARG A 60 10.08 2.64 2.99
C ARG A 60 11.49 3.17 2.78
N VAL A 61 12.26 2.61 1.86
CA VAL A 61 13.63 3.05 1.55
C VAL A 61 13.62 4.51 1.10
N SER A 62 12.74 4.86 0.15
CA SER A 62 12.61 6.22 -0.37
C SER A 62 12.18 7.22 0.70
N PHE A 63 11.27 6.80 1.60
CA PHE A 63 10.85 7.62 2.74
C PHE A 63 12.05 7.89 3.66
N THR A 64 12.78 6.85 4.07
CA THR A 64 13.92 6.97 5.00
C THR A 64 14.99 7.94 4.46
N ILE A 65 15.36 7.78 3.18
CA ILE A 65 16.34 8.67 2.53
C ILE A 65 15.81 10.11 2.44
N SER A 66 14.56 10.28 2.02
CA SER A 66 13.92 11.59 1.92
C SER A 66 13.79 12.27 3.29
N TYR A 67 13.42 11.49 4.32
CA TYR A 67 13.26 11.99 5.68
C TYR A 67 14.60 12.46 6.26
N ALA A 68 15.64 11.62 6.19
CA ALA A 68 16.98 11.97 6.70
C ALA A 68 17.56 13.24 6.05
N ARG A 69 17.30 13.44 4.74
CA ARG A 69 17.71 14.68 4.04
C ARG A 69 16.87 15.89 4.45
N ALA A 70 15.57 15.70 4.61
CA ALA A 70 14.66 16.79 4.95
C ALA A 70 14.84 17.25 6.42
N GLU A 71 15.07 16.32 7.34
CA GLU A 71 15.31 16.60 8.76
C GLU A 71 16.52 17.52 9.00
N ARG A 72 17.55 17.41 8.15
CA ARG A 72 18.74 18.28 8.19
C ARG A 72 18.49 19.70 7.69
N ARG A 73 17.38 19.94 6.97
CA ARG A 73 17.13 21.20 6.25
C ARG A 73 15.87 21.94 6.69
N LEU A 74 14.93 21.24 7.31
CA LEU A 74 13.60 21.78 7.62
C LEU A 74 13.37 21.81 9.12
N ALA A 75 12.66 22.84 9.58
CA ALA A 75 12.12 22.86 10.92
C ALA A 75 11.12 21.70 11.12
N ARG A 76 10.96 21.24 12.37
CA ARG A 76 10.08 20.09 12.70
C ARG A 76 8.66 20.24 12.14
N ARG A 77 8.11 21.46 12.19
CA ARG A 77 6.77 21.77 11.69
C ARG A 77 6.67 21.57 10.16
N ASP A 78 7.64 22.11 9.42
CA ASP A 78 7.67 22.02 7.95
C ASP A 78 7.93 20.59 7.48
N LEU A 79 8.76 19.85 8.23
CA LEU A 79 9.01 18.44 8.00
C LEU A 79 7.71 17.62 8.14
N ALA A 80 6.98 17.83 9.25
CA ALA A 80 5.71 17.16 9.48
C ALA A 80 4.70 17.51 8.38
N LEU A 81 4.56 18.81 8.04
CA LEU A 81 3.63 19.29 7.01
C LEU A 81 3.93 18.69 5.63
N LYS A 82 5.21 18.56 5.28
CA LYS A 82 5.65 17.91 4.04
C LYS A 82 5.13 16.49 3.92
N TYR A 83 5.27 15.69 4.98
CA TYR A 83 4.86 14.28 4.93
C TYR A 83 3.36 14.09 5.09
N ILE A 84 2.70 14.96 5.87
CA ILE A 84 1.23 15.00 5.92
C ILE A 84 0.65 15.29 4.54
N ARG A 85 1.11 16.34 3.85
CA ARG A 85 0.63 16.65 2.49
C ARG A 85 0.88 15.52 1.51
N ARG A 86 2.06 14.89 1.58
CA ARG A 86 2.40 13.76 0.72
C ARG A 86 1.52 12.54 1.00
N GLY A 87 1.34 12.19 2.26
CA GLY A 87 0.51 11.05 2.67
C GLY A 87 -0.96 11.26 2.30
N LEU A 88 -1.51 12.46 2.59
CA LEU A 88 -2.88 12.83 2.20
C LEU A 88 -3.07 12.81 0.68
N GLY A 89 -2.11 13.30 -0.11
CA GLY A 89 -2.18 13.26 -1.57
C GLY A 89 -2.26 11.83 -2.12
N ILE A 90 -1.46 10.90 -1.59
CA ILE A 90 -1.50 9.49 -2.00
C ILE A 90 -2.79 8.82 -1.51
N PHE A 91 -3.22 9.12 -0.29
CA PHE A 91 -4.49 8.61 0.25
C PHE A 91 -5.70 9.08 -0.57
N SER A 92 -5.70 10.35 -0.98
CA SER A 92 -6.76 10.91 -1.84
C SER A 92 -6.84 10.20 -3.19
N LEU A 93 -5.70 9.82 -3.79
CA LEU A 93 -5.70 8.99 -5.00
C LEU A 93 -6.34 7.62 -4.76
N GLY A 94 -6.11 7.03 -3.59
CA GLY A 94 -6.81 5.82 -3.17
C GLY A 94 -8.33 6.02 -3.12
N LEU A 95 -8.78 7.11 -2.48
CA LEU A 95 -10.21 7.46 -2.42
C LEU A 95 -10.84 7.69 -3.80
N VAL A 96 -10.09 8.26 -4.74
CA VAL A 96 -10.55 8.40 -6.14
C VAL A 96 -10.78 7.03 -6.75
N ILE A 97 -9.87 6.07 -6.57
CA ILE A 97 -10.04 4.70 -7.05
C ILE A 97 -11.27 4.04 -6.41
N THR A 98 -11.44 4.19 -5.09
CA THR A 98 -12.64 3.70 -4.39
C THR A 98 -13.91 4.28 -4.99
N ALA A 99 -13.97 5.59 -5.21
CA ALA A 99 -15.13 6.26 -5.77
C ALA A 99 -15.43 5.79 -7.21
N VAL A 100 -14.39 5.68 -8.03
CA VAL A 100 -14.53 5.18 -9.42
C VAL A 100 -14.99 3.73 -9.44
N THR A 101 -14.35 2.84 -8.66
CA THR A 101 -14.77 1.43 -8.62
C THR A 101 -16.15 1.26 -8.03
N TRP A 102 -16.52 2.04 -7.01
CA TRP A 102 -17.87 2.04 -6.46
C TRP A 102 -18.93 2.48 -7.48
N LEU A 103 -18.62 3.47 -8.31
CA LEU A 103 -19.54 3.97 -9.35
C LEU A 103 -19.76 2.95 -10.47
N PHE A 104 -18.70 2.27 -10.92
CA PHE A 104 -18.76 1.34 -12.06
C PHE A 104 -18.98 -0.12 -11.65
N LEU A 105 -18.57 -0.51 -10.44
CA LEU A 105 -18.62 -1.90 -9.93
C LEU A 105 -19.15 -1.93 -8.48
N PRO A 106 -20.39 -1.48 -8.22
CA PRO A 106 -20.90 -1.28 -6.87
C PRO A 106 -20.98 -2.56 -6.01
N SER A 107 -20.98 -3.73 -6.64
CA SER A 107 -21.00 -5.03 -5.94
C SER A 107 -19.62 -5.52 -5.48
N VAL A 108 -18.53 -4.98 -6.04
CA VAL A 108 -17.15 -5.48 -5.83
C VAL A 108 -16.11 -4.34 -5.89
N TYR A 109 -16.42 -3.19 -5.33
CA TYR A 109 -15.50 -2.04 -5.36
C TYR A 109 -14.32 -2.21 -4.38
N ILE A 110 -13.24 -1.48 -4.63
CA ILE A 110 -12.06 -1.45 -3.77
C ILE A 110 -12.33 -0.58 -2.55
N VAL A 111 -12.32 -1.17 -1.36
CA VAL A 111 -12.55 -0.47 -0.09
C VAL A 111 -11.27 0.12 0.46
N PHE A 112 -10.20 -0.68 0.49
CA PHE A 112 -8.91 -0.29 1.07
C PHE A 112 -7.73 -0.91 0.32
N GLY A 113 -7.34 -0.30 -0.80
CA GLY A 113 -6.22 -0.78 -1.61
C GLY A 113 -4.84 -0.28 -1.13
N ILE A 114 -3.80 -0.69 -1.86
CA ILE A 114 -2.39 -0.38 -1.55
C ILE A 114 -2.09 1.13 -1.46
N LEU A 115 -2.80 1.99 -2.21
CA LEU A 115 -2.61 3.44 -2.13
C LEU A 115 -3.10 4.03 -0.81
N HIS A 116 -4.21 3.50 -0.26
CA HIS A 116 -4.69 3.88 1.07
C HIS A 116 -3.66 3.51 2.13
N PHE A 117 -3.15 2.27 2.06
CA PHE A 117 -2.12 1.78 2.97
C PHE A 117 -0.84 2.63 2.90
N ILE A 118 -0.31 2.91 1.70
CA ILE A 118 0.89 3.74 1.53
C ILE A 118 0.65 5.16 2.03
N GLY A 119 -0.52 5.76 1.75
CA GLY A 119 -0.90 7.08 2.22
C GLY A 119 -0.86 7.18 3.74
N ILE A 120 -1.52 6.25 4.44
CA ILE A 120 -1.52 6.18 5.91
C ILE A 120 -0.12 5.87 6.44
N ALA A 121 0.61 4.96 5.82
CA ALA A 121 1.98 4.62 6.24
C ALA A 121 2.90 5.85 6.20
N ILE A 122 2.80 6.70 5.17
CA ILE A 122 3.58 7.95 5.07
C ILE A 122 3.12 8.98 6.10
N LEU A 123 1.82 9.08 6.39
CA LEU A 123 1.28 9.95 7.44
C LEU A 123 1.82 9.58 8.82
N LEU A 124 1.86 8.31 9.12
CA LEU A 124 2.30 7.80 10.43
C LEU A 124 3.82 7.66 10.54
N ALA A 125 4.55 7.58 9.41
CA ALA A 125 5.99 7.34 9.39
C ALA A 125 6.82 8.31 10.27
N PRO A 126 6.54 9.63 10.35
CA PRO A 126 7.28 10.53 11.23
C PRO A 126 7.18 10.18 12.73
N LEU A 127 6.09 9.53 13.14
CA LEU A 127 5.93 9.05 14.53
C LEU A 127 6.83 7.84 14.79
N PHE A 128 6.86 6.91 13.82
CA PHE A 128 7.59 5.65 13.96
C PHE A 128 9.09 5.75 13.74
N VAL A 129 9.59 6.77 13.03
CA VAL A 129 11.04 6.96 12.81
C VAL A 129 11.82 7.01 14.13
N ARG A 130 11.21 7.50 15.21
CA ARG A 130 11.84 7.66 16.53
C ARG A 130 12.00 6.36 17.31
N PHE A 131 11.21 5.34 16.99
CA PHE A 131 11.19 4.11 17.79
C PHE A 131 12.29 3.10 17.43
N GLY A 132 13.11 3.35 16.40
CA GLY A 132 14.26 2.51 16.03
C GLY A 132 13.90 1.03 15.94
N THR A 133 14.60 0.19 16.71
CA THR A 133 14.40 -1.26 16.75
C THR A 133 13.04 -1.70 17.33
N THR A 134 12.39 -0.86 18.16
CA THR A 134 11.04 -1.15 18.69
C THR A 134 10.01 -1.31 17.55
N ASN A 135 10.26 -0.70 16.39
CA ASN A 135 9.41 -0.88 15.22
C ASN A 135 9.37 -2.33 14.72
N LEU A 136 10.42 -3.12 14.97
CA LEU A 136 10.42 -4.55 14.61
C LEU A 136 9.40 -5.30 15.47
N ILE A 137 9.37 -5.00 16.77
CA ILE A 137 8.41 -5.62 17.70
C ILE A 137 7.00 -5.22 17.33
N LEU A 138 6.75 -3.91 17.11
CA LEU A 138 5.45 -3.40 16.69
C LEU A 138 5.00 -4.00 15.35
N GLY A 139 5.89 -4.07 14.37
CA GLY A 139 5.60 -4.64 13.06
C GLY A 139 5.27 -6.14 13.15
N THR A 140 6.04 -6.90 13.94
CA THR A 140 5.77 -8.32 14.18
C THR A 140 4.42 -8.51 14.90
N ALA A 141 4.13 -7.70 15.91
CA ALA A 141 2.84 -7.73 16.60
C ALA A 141 1.67 -7.42 15.66
N CYS A 142 1.81 -6.43 14.75
CA CYS A 142 0.80 -6.14 13.73
C CYS A 142 0.60 -7.30 12.75
N ILE A 143 1.66 -7.98 12.33
CA ILE A 143 1.56 -9.15 11.43
C ILE A 143 0.81 -10.28 12.13
N ILE A 144 1.16 -10.58 13.39
CA ILE A 144 0.48 -11.61 14.19
C ILE A 144 -0.99 -11.24 14.41
N ALA A 145 -1.27 -9.98 14.77
CA ALA A 145 -2.63 -9.50 14.93
C ALA A 145 -3.44 -9.64 13.62
N GLY A 146 -2.86 -9.26 12.48
CA GLY A 146 -3.49 -9.43 11.16
C GLY A 146 -3.79 -10.89 10.82
N TYR A 147 -2.87 -11.81 11.17
CA TYR A 147 -3.10 -13.23 10.98
C TYR A 147 -4.24 -13.76 11.84
N VAL A 148 -4.31 -13.33 13.11
CA VAL A 148 -5.38 -13.72 14.05
C VAL A 148 -6.73 -13.13 13.62
N THR A 149 -6.77 -11.85 13.23
CA THR A 149 -8.01 -11.18 12.81
C THR A 149 -8.57 -11.76 11.51
N ASN A 150 -7.70 -12.20 10.59
CA ASN A 150 -8.14 -12.84 9.34
C ASN A 150 -8.81 -14.22 9.58
N ALA A 151 -8.58 -14.85 10.72
CA ALA A 151 -9.22 -16.10 11.11
C ALA A 151 -10.60 -15.88 11.78
N VAL A 152 -10.99 -14.63 12.04
CA VAL A 152 -12.21 -14.29 12.78
C VAL A 152 -13.16 -13.49 11.87
N SER A 153 -14.41 -13.95 11.74
CA SER A 153 -15.47 -13.19 11.09
C SER A 153 -16.18 -12.30 12.11
N GLY A 154 -16.51 -11.07 11.74
CA GLY A 154 -17.13 -10.11 12.64
C GLY A 154 -18.07 -9.13 11.94
N PRO A 155 -18.74 -8.25 12.71
CA PRO A 155 -19.68 -7.28 12.17
C PRO A 155 -18.98 -6.16 11.35
N TRP A 156 -19.72 -5.52 10.46
CA TRP A 156 -19.26 -4.44 9.58
C TRP A 156 -18.39 -3.34 10.21
N PRO A 157 -18.64 -2.88 11.46
CA PRO A 157 -17.80 -1.85 12.06
C PRO A 157 -16.35 -2.26 12.33
N LEU A 158 -16.04 -3.56 12.28
CA LEU A 158 -14.68 -4.09 12.50
C LEU A 158 -13.89 -4.27 11.19
N LEU A 159 -14.46 -3.92 10.05
CA LEU A 159 -13.84 -4.04 8.74
C LEU A 159 -12.49 -3.30 8.66
N TRP A 160 -12.39 -2.14 9.24
CA TRP A 160 -11.16 -1.34 9.27
C TRP A 160 -10.04 -1.94 10.14
N LEU A 161 -10.35 -2.95 10.97
CA LEU A 161 -9.39 -3.78 11.69
C LEU A 161 -8.99 -5.05 10.93
N GLY A 162 -9.51 -5.23 9.69
CA GLY A 162 -9.27 -6.44 8.89
C GLY A 162 -10.20 -7.61 9.25
N ILE A 163 -11.22 -7.39 10.09
CA ILE A 163 -12.21 -8.40 10.43
C ILE A 163 -13.41 -8.25 9.49
N HIS A 164 -13.63 -9.24 8.63
CA HIS A 164 -14.66 -9.16 7.58
C HIS A 164 -15.93 -9.92 7.99
N PRO A 165 -17.13 -9.43 7.62
CA PRO A 165 -18.35 -10.24 7.65
C PRO A 165 -18.23 -11.44 6.71
N ALA A 166 -18.86 -12.55 7.05
CA ALA A 166 -18.80 -13.78 6.25
C ALA A 166 -19.33 -13.60 4.80
N SER A 167 -20.15 -12.58 4.55
CA SER A 167 -20.72 -12.24 3.24
C SER A 167 -19.98 -11.12 2.51
N PHE A 168 -18.84 -10.66 3.03
CA PHE A 168 -18.12 -9.55 2.43
C PHE A 168 -17.28 -10.01 1.24
N MET A 169 -17.50 -9.40 0.07
CA MET A 169 -16.67 -9.53 -1.12
C MET A 169 -16.11 -8.17 -1.51
N SER A 170 -14.83 -8.10 -1.79
CA SER A 170 -14.11 -6.91 -2.25
C SER A 170 -13.06 -7.31 -3.28
N LEU A 171 -12.58 -6.39 -4.10
CA LEU A 171 -11.50 -6.60 -5.08
C LEU A 171 -10.10 -6.39 -4.49
N ASP A 172 -9.99 -6.00 -3.24
CA ASP A 172 -8.77 -5.77 -2.48
C ASP A 172 -8.34 -6.98 -1.64
#